data_2abd029492a87d082c013247cb8d82e9
#
_entry.id   2abd029492a87d082c013247cb8d82e9
#
_cell.length_a   1.000
_cell.length_b   1.000
_cell.length_c   1.000
_cell.angle_alpha   90.00
_cell.angle_beta   90.00
_cell.angle_gamma   90.00
#
_symmetry.space_group_name_H-M   'P 1'
#
loop_
_entity.id
_entity.type
_entity.pdbx_description
1 polymer ?
#
loop_
_entity_poly.entity_id
_entity_poly.type
_entity_poly.pdbx_seq_one_letter_code
_entity_poly.pdbx_strand_id
1 'polypeptide(L)'
;MKQPPRIDTHMHIVPPRYADWLSQLGINAGGREIPQWSVSAAMELMETVGACGAVMSVSTPGVHLGDDAQARAMARDVNEFAARHAHDHPKQLGFFATLTLPDVDGAIAEAAYAFDTLQADGVVLLANVRGTYLGDESLVPLMEELNRRHAVVFVHPSELPAPLVPGIPPFAADFLLDTTRAAIHMAR
;
A
#
# COMPACT_ATOMS: atom_id res chain seq x y z
N MET A 1 -3.36 19.86 -29.29
CA MET A 1 -2.98 18.42 -29.25
C MET A 1 -3.71 17.78 -28.07
N LYS A 2 -4.42 16.67 -28.27
CA LYS A 2 -4.99 15.93 -27.15
C LYS A 2 -3.83 15.37 -26.29
N GLN A 3 -3.85 15.63 -25.00
CA GLN A 3 -2.87 15.02 -24.11
C GLN A 3 -3.03 13.49 -24.13
N PRO A 4 -1.93 12.72 -24.03
CA PRO A 4 -2.03 11.27 -23.92
C PRO A 4 -2.80 10.88 -22.65
N PRO A 5 -3.49 9.73 -22.65
CA PRO A 5 -4.16 9.24 -21.46
C PRO A 5 -3.13 9.03 -20.32
N ARG A 6 -3.47 9.47 -19.12
CA ARG A 6 -2.63 9.33 -17.92
C ARG A 6 -3.31 8.44 -16.92
N ILE A 7 -2.56 7.51 -16.34
CA ILE A 7 -3.01 6.67 -15.22
C ILE A 7 -2.20 7.08 -13.99
N ASP A 8 -2.89 7.37 -12.90
CA ASP A 8 -2.26 7.59 -11.61
C ASP A 8 -2.05 6.24 -10.93
N THR A 9 -0.79 5.82 -10.77
CA THR A 9 -0.44 4.56 -10.12
C THR A 9 -0.14 4.73 -8.62
N HIS A 10 -0.35 5.91 -8.07
CA HIS A 10 -0.02 6.25 -6.68
C HIS A 10 -1.20 6.96 -5.97
N MET A 11 -2.40 6.38 -6.07
CA MET A 11 -3.58 6.89 -5.40
C MET A 11 -3.83 6.13 -4.10
N HIS A 12 -3.80 6.83 -2.96
CA HIS A 12 -4.09 6.21 -1.67
C HIS A 12 -5.57 6.23 -1.35
N ILE A 13 -6.02 5.12 -0.76
CA ILE A 13 -7.37 4.98 -0.20
C ILE A 13 -7.30 4.88 1.32
N VAL A 14 -8.34 5.32 1.96
CA VAL A 14 -8.52 5.21 3.41
C VAL A 14 -9.91 4.62 3.68
N PRO A 15 -10.02 3.27 3.69
CA PRO A 15 -11.27 2.61 4.02
C PRO A 15 -11.79 3.03 5.40
N PRO A 16 -13.10 3.23 5.60
CA PRO A 16 -13.63 3.75 6.86
C PRO A 16 -13.21 2.91 8.08
N ARG A 17 -13.30 1.60 7.98
CA ARG A 17 -12.89 0.71 9.08
C ARG A 17 -11.40 0.80 9.40
N TYR A 18 -10.56 1.00 8.39
CA TYR A 18 -9.12 1.23 8.56
C TYR A 18 -8.87 2.58 9.27
N ALA A 19 -9.57 3.65 8.87
CA ALA A 19 -9.48 4.95 9.52
C ALA A 19 -9.88 4.87 11.00
N ASP A 20 -11.01 4.23 11.29
CA ASP A 20 -11.51 4.03 12.65
C ASP A 20 -10.51 3.24 13.51
N TRP A 21 -9.93 2.18 12.93
CA TRP A 21 -8.94 1.34 13.60
C TRP A 21 -7.67 2.14 13.97
N LEU A 22 -7.12 2.92 13.04
CA LEU A 22 -5.96 3.77 13.30
C LEU A 22 -6.28 4.85 14.34
N SER A 23 -7.46 5.46 14.25
CA SER A 23 -7.92 6.47 15.21
C SER A 23 -8.03 5.90 16.63
N GLN A 24 -8.60 4.70 16.81
CA GLN A 24 -8.69 4.03 18.10
C GLN A 24 -7.32 3.74 18.72
N LEU A 25 -6.31 3.51 17.88
CA LEU A 25 -4.94 3.28 18.32
C LEU A 25 -4.11 4.56 18.46
N GLY A 26 -4.68 5.72 18.12
CA GLY A 26 -3.96 7.00 18.14
C GLY A 26 -2.82 7.08 17.13
N ILE A 27 -2.93 6.33 16.02
CA ILE A 27 -1.88 6.23 14.99
C ILE A 27 -2.19 7.19 13.86
N ASN A 28 -1.20 8.00 13.52
CA ASN A 28 -1.21 8.91 12.37
C ASN A 28 -0.29 8.38 11.26
N ALA A 29 -0.63 8.66 10.01
CA ALA A 29 0.20 8.29 8.87
C ALA A 29 1.35 9.29 8.66
N GLY A 30 2.59 8.88 8.92
CA GLY A 30 3.77 9.73 8.73
C GLY A 30 3.70 11.05 9.49
N GLY A 31 3.08 11.07 10.68
CA GLY A 31 2.89 12.27 11.50
C GLY A 31 1.76 13.19 11.05
N ARG A 32 0.89 12.76 10.15
CA ARG A 32 -0.29 13.50 9.68
C ARG A 32 -1.57 12.82 10.10
N GLU A 33 -2.61 13.61 10.32
CA GLU A 33 -3.95 13.08 10.52
C GLU A 33 -4.39 12.24 9.32
N ILE A 34 -5.11 11.16 9.60
CA ILE A 34 -5.67 10.30 8.56
C ILE A 34 -6.72 11.09 7.78
N PRO A 35 -6.55 11.29 6.46
CA PRO A 35 -7.51 12.03 5.68
C PRO A 35 -8.83 11.25 5.51
N GLN A 36 -9.91 11.99 5.37
CA GLN A 36 -11.16 11.39 4.90
C GLN A 36 -11.03 11.06 3.40
N TRP A 37 -11.52 9.89 3.02
CA TRP A 37 -11.51 9.44 1.64
C TRP A 37 -12.91 9.06 1.17
N SER A 38 -13.20 9.37 -0.09
CA SER A 38 -14.39 8.88 -0.78
C SER A 38 -14.09 8.66 -2.26
N VAL A 39 -14.77 7.70 -2.87
CA VAL A 39 -14.64 7.45 -4.31
C VAL A 39 -15.05 8.66 -5.14
N SER A 40 -16.06 9.42 -4.73
CA SER A 40 -16.49 10.63 -5.43
C SER A 40 -15.39 11.71 -5.45
N ALA A 41 -14.73 11.94 -4.31
CA ALA A 41 -13.62 12.90 -4.26
C ALA A 41 -12.41 12.43 -5.08
N ALA A 42 -12.13 11.13 -5.10
CA ALA A 42 -11.08 10.55 -5.92
C ALA A 42 -11.36 10.74 -7.42
N MET A 43 -12.59 10.49 -7.86
CA MET A 43 -13.01 10.70 -9.26
C MET A 43 -12.96 12.17 -9.68
N GLU A 44 -13.40 13.08 -8.82
CA GLU A 44 -13.32 14.51 -9.06
C GLU A 44 -11.87 15.00 -9.19
N LEU A 45 -10.98 14.49 -8.34
CA LEU A 45 -9.55 14.76 -8.42
C LEU A 45 -8.98 14.25 -9.76
N MET A 46 -9.29 13.02 -10.15
CA MET A 46 -8.84 12.43 -11.42
C MET A 46 -9.28 13.29 -12.60
N GLU A 47 -10.53 13.77 -12.63
CA GLU A 47 -11.02 14.68 -13.66
C GLU A 47 -10.23 16.00 -13.66
N THR A 48 -10.03 16.60 -12.49
CA THR A 48 -9.30 17.86 -12.33
C THR A 48 -7.86 17.77 -12.84
N VAL A 49 -7.16 16.68 -12.56
CA VAL A 49 -5.77 16.50 -13.02
C VAL A 49 -5.67 15.85 -14.41
N GLY A 50 -6.80 15.48 -15.01
CA GLY A 50 -6.86 14.85 -16.33
C GLY A 50 -6.30 13.43 -16.34
N ALA A 51 -6.44 12.66 -15.25
CA ALA A 51 -6.16 11.25 -15.20
C ALA A 51 -7.37 10.45 -15.71
N CYS A 52 -7.15 9.49 -16.60
CA CYS A 52 -8.21 8.63 -17.13
C CYS A 52 -8.40 7.34 -16.30
N GLY A 53 -7.49 7.04 -15.42
CA GLY A 53 -7.55 5.91 -14.50
C GLY A 53 -6.62 6.10 -13.30
N ALA A 54 -6.83 5.33 -12.24
CA ALA A 54 -5.98 5.29 -11.08
C ALA A 54 -5.87 3.87 -10.50
N VAL A 55 -4.75 3.58 -9.85
CA VAL A 55 -4.53 2.35 -9.10
C VAL A 55 -4.50 2.69 -7.61
N MET A 56 -5.50 2.19 -6.90
CA MET A 56 -5.68 2.44 -5.47
C MET A 56 -4.73 1.59 -4.63
N SER A 57 -4.25 2.13 -3.52
CA SER A 57 -3.45 1.38 -2.54
C SER A 57 -3.58 1.97 -1.14
N VAL A 58 -3.34 1.16 -0.11
CA VAL A 58 -3.18 1.65 1.26
C VAL A 58 -1.73 2.05 1.47
N SER A 59 -1.52 3.19 2.09
CA SER A 59 -0.21 3.76 2.40
C SER A 59 0.29 3.34 3.79
N THR A 60 1.42 3.94 4.23
CA THR A 60 1.89 3.85 5.62
C THR A 60 0.78 4.31 6.58
N PRO A 61 0.64 3.68 7.75
CA PRO A 61 1.53 2.68 8.35
C PRO A 61 1.31 1.24 7.87
N GLY A 62 0.46 0.99 6.88
CA GLY A 62 0.08 -0.35 6.45
C GLY A 62 -0.91 -1.00 7.43
N VAL A 63 -0.96 -2.32 7.44
CA VAL A 63 -1.94 -3.07 8.23
C VAL A 63 -1.32 -3.88 9.38
N HIS A 64 0.01 -3.99 9.43
CA HIS A 64 0.68 -4.76 10.48
C HIS A 64 1.18 -3.85 11.61
N LEU A 65 0.41 -3.73 12.68
CA LEU A 65 0.72 -2.88 13.84
C LEU A 65 1.21 -3.69 15.06
N GLY A 66 1.64 -4.94 14.84
CA GLY A 66 2.26 -5.78 15.86
C GLY A 66 1.52 -7.08 16.17
N ASP A 67 0.39 -7.34 15.53
CA ASP A 67 -0.40 -8.56 15.68
C ASP A 67 -0.77 -9.13 14.32
N ASP A 68 -0.36 -10.36 14.05
CA ASP A 68 -0.55 -11.02 12.75
C ASP A 68 -2.04 -11.28 12.45
N ALA A 69 -2.83 -11.66 13.46
CA ALA A 69 -4.25 -11.95 13.25
C ALA A 69 -5.03 -10.68 12.89
N GLN A 70 -4.72 -9.57 13.55
CA GLN A 70 -5.29 -8.26 13.21
C GLN A 70 -4.82 -7.80 11.82
N ALA A 71 -3.54 -7.98 11.50
CA ALA A 71 -3.00 -7.64 10.19
C ALA A 71 -3.71 -8.40 9.08
N ARG A 72 -3.90 -9.72 9.23
CA ARG A 72 -4.64 -10.56 8.26
C ARG A 72 -6.09 -10.11 8.10
N ALA A 73 -6.78 -9.81 9.20
CA ALA A 73 -8.15 -9.34 9.15
C ALA A 73 -8.27 -7.96 8.48
N MET A 74 -7.33 -7.05 8.77
CA MET A 74 -7.35 -5.71 8.19
C MET A 74 -6.90 -5.72 6.72
N ALA A 75 -5.90 -6.52 6.34
CA ALA A 75 -5.51 -6.69 4.94
C ALA A 75 -6.69 -7.15 4.09
N ARG A 76 -7.43 -8.18 4.57
CA ARG A 76 -8.63 -8.66 3.90
C ARG A 76 -9.67 -7.56 3.73
N ASP A 77 -9.96 -6.81 4.78
CA ASP A 77 -10.97 -5.75 4.76
C ASP A 77 -10.62 -4.62 3.78
N VAL A 78 -9.38 -4.14 3.78
CA VAL A 78 -8.96 -3.06 2.87
C VAL A 78 -8.89 -3.52 1.42
N ASN A 79 -8.48 -4.77 1.17
CA ASN A 79 -8.43 -5.33 -0.18
C ASN A 79 -9.83 -5.56 -0.76
N GLU A 80 -10.75 -6.08 0.04
CA GLU A 80 -12.15 -6.22 -0.38
C GLU A 80 -12.83 -4.86 -0.61
N PHE A 81 -12.49 -3.85 0.19
CA PHE A 81 -12.96 -2.49 -0.04
C PHE A 81 -12.45 -1.94 -1.38
N ALA A 82 -11.15 -2.07 -1.67
CA ALA A 82 -10.56 -1.63 -2.92
C ALA A 82 -11.16 -2.37 -4.12
N ALA A 83 -11.30 -3.70 -4.02
CA ALA A 83 -11.86 -4.53 -5.06
C ALA A 83 -13.31 -4.15 -5.42
N ARG A 84 -14.15 -3.83 -4.42
CA ARG A 84 -15.52 -3.34 -4.68
C ARG A 84 -15.51 -2.08 -5.54
N HIS A 85 -14.68 -1.10 -5.20
CA HIS A 85 -14.59 0.14 -5.99
C HIS A 85 -14.01 -0.08 -7.39
N ALA A 86 -13.02 -0.96 -7.54
CA ALA A 86 -12.50 -1.35 -8.85
C ALA A 86 -13.57 -2.05 -9.70
N HIS A 87 -14.37 -2.95 -9.08
CA HIS A 87 -15.48 -3.60 -9.75
C HIS A 87 -16.60 -2.62 -10.17
N ASP A 88 -16.90 -1.64 -9.33
CA ASP A 88 -17.94 -0.63 -9.63
C ASP A 88 -17.49 0.38 -10.69
N HIS A 89 -16.17 0.57 -10.85
CA HIS A 89 -15.55 1.51 -11.79
C HIS A 89 -14.46 0.86 -12.67
N PRO A 90 -14.74 -0.23 -13.41
CA PRO A 90 -13.73 -1.10 -14.01
C PRO A 90 -12.91 -0.46 -15.14
N LYS A 91 -13.30 0.72 -15.63
CA LYS A 91 -12.57 1.47 -16.66
C LYS A 91 -11.68 2.57 -16.09
N GLN A 92 -11.79 2.83 -14.80
CA GLN A 92 -11.15 3.99 -14.16
C GLN A 92 -10.35 3.61 -12.93
N LEU A 93 -10.73 2.56 -12.20
CA LEU A 93 -10.07 2.16 -10.97
C LEU A 93 -9.54 0.73 -11.06
N GLY A 94 -8.28 0.59 -10.69
CA GLY A 94 -7.64 -0.66 -10.32
C GLY A 94 -7.12 -0.59 -8.90
N PHE A 95 -6.49 -1.66 -8.39
CA PHE A 95 -5.89 -1.62 -7.05
C PHE A 95 -4.68 -2.53 -6.91
N PHE A 96 -3.74 -2.09 -6.08
CA PHE A 96 -2.68 -2.92 -5.53
C PHE A 96 -3.07 -3.44 -4.16
N ALA A 97 -3.04 -4.75 -4.00
CA ALA A 97 -3.41 -5.39 -2.74
C ALA A 97 -2.38 -5.12 -1.64
N THR A 98 -2.88 -4.84 -0.45
CA THR A 98 -2.09 -4.66 0.77
C THR A 98 -1.83 -6.03 1.40
N LEU A 99 -0.57 -6.31 1.76
CA LEU A 99 -0.16 -7.58 2.36
C LEU A 99 0.23 -7.39 3.84
N THR A 100 0.37 -8.52 4.55
CA THR A 100 0.50 -8.58 6.01
C THR A 100 1.94 -8.56 6.52
N LEU A 101 2.93 -8.17 5.70
CA LEU A 101 4.32 -8.15 6.16
C LEU A 101 4.47 -7.48 7.54
N PRO A 102 5.33 -8.02 8.42
CA PRO A 102 6.32 -9.09 8.22
C PRO A 102 5.78 -10.53 8.36
N ASP A 103 4.46 -10.73 8.54
CA ASP A 103 3.82 -12.05 8.53
C ASP A 103 3.81 -12.61 7.10
N VAL A 104 4.84 -13.37 6.74
CA VAL A 104 5.06 -13.89 5.38
C VAL A 104 3.98 -14.89 4.97
N ASP A 105 3.59 -15.80 5.85
CA ASP A 105 2.56 -16.80 5.56
C ASP A 105 1.21 -16.13 5.28
N GLY A 106 0.85 -15.15 6.10
CA GLY A 106 -0.34 -14.34 5.88
C GLY A 106 -0.26 -13.52 4.59
N ALA A 107 0.91 -12.98 4.27
CA ALA A 107 1.13 -12.22 3.05
C ALA A 107 0.96 -13.08 1.79
N ILE A 108 1.50 -14.31 1.79
CA ILE A 108 1.32 -15.27 0.69
C ILE A 108 -0.15 -15.66 0.52
N ALA A 109 -0.84 -15.97 1.63
CA ALA A 109 -2.25 -16.33 1.61
C ALA A 109 -3.13 -15.17 1.10
N GLU A 110 -2.84 -13.93 1.55
CA GLU A 110 -3.59 -12.76 1.12
C GLU A 110 -3.28 -12.39 -0.34
N ALA A 111 -2.04 -12.52 -0.80
CA ALA A 111 -1.68 -12.35 -2.21
C ALA A 111 -2.45 -13.32 -3.10
N ALA A 112 -2.50 -14.61 -2.72
CA ALA A 112 -3.28 -15.60 -3.45
C ALA A 112 -4.76 -15.21 -3.54
N TYR A 113 -5.37 -14.82 -2.44
CA TYR A 113 -6.76 -14.37 -2.43
C TYR A 113 -6.99 -13.12 -3.28
N ALA A 114 -6.09 -12.14 -3.16
CA ALA A 114 -6.20 -10.89 -3.89
C ALA A 114 -6.13 -11.10 -5.41
N PHE A 115 -5.21 -11.93 -5.89
CA PHE A 115 -5.09 -12.23 -7.32
C PHE A 115 -6.18 -13.17 -7.82
N ASP A 116 -6.45 -14.26 -7.10
CA ASP A 116 -7.30 -15.34 -7.62
C ASP A 116 -8.79 -15.05 -7.43
N THR A 117 -9.16 -14.26 -6.40
CA THR A 117 -10.56 -13.95 -6.07
C THR A 117 -10.92 -12.50 -6.33
N LEU A 118 -10.08 -11.56 -5.89
CA LEU A 118 -10.37 -10.13 -6.01
C LEU A 118 -9.87 -9.51 -7.31
N GLN A 119 -9.02 -10.23 -8.07
CA GLN A 119 -8.43 -9.79 -9.34
C GLN A 119 -7.63 -8.48 -9.21
N ALA A 120 -6.80 -8.41 -8.19
CA ALA A 120 -5.88 -7.29 -7.97
C ALA A 120 -4.92 -7.11 -9.15
N ASP A 121 -4.60 -5.87 -9.50
CA ASP A 121 -3.65 -5.53 -10.57
C ASP A 121 -2.19 -5.75 -10.17
N GLY A 122 -1.93 -5.88 -8.87
CA GLY A 122 -0.62 -6.10 -8.28
C GLY A 122 -0.68 -6.04 -6.77
N VAL A 123 0.46 -5.82 -6.13
CA VAL A 123 0.57 -5.64 -4.68
C VAL A 123 1.31 -4.36 -4.34
N VAL A 124 0.98 -3.74 -3.22
CA VAL A 124 1.78 -2.68 -2.61
C VAL A 124 2.57 -3.27 -1.45
N LEU A 125 3.89 -3.03 -1.45
CA LEU A 125 4.78 -3.39 -0.36
C LEU A 125 5.40 -2.11 0.21
N LEU A 126 5.36 -1.96 1.53
CA LEU A 126 6.13 -0.90 2.19
C LEU A 126 7.63 -1.24 2.09
N ALA A 127 8.47 -0.24 1.84
CA ALA A 127 9.92 -0.39 1.68
C ALA A 127 10.57 -1.08 2.89
N ASN A 128 10.04 -0.82 4.07
CA ASN A 128 10.30 -1.62 5.27
C ASN A 128 9.02 -1.75 6.11
N VAL A 129 8.93 -2.82 6.87
CA VAL A 129 7.92 -2.97 7.91
C VAL A 129 8.64 -3.28 9.22
N ARG A 130 8.52 -2.38 10.20
CA ARG A 130 9.16 -2.51 11.52
C ARG A 130 10.66 -2.77 11.46
N GLY A 131 11.34 -2.18 10.47
CA GLY A 131 12.78 -2.32 10.27
C GLY A 131 13.22 -3.50 9.41
N THR A 132 12.32 -4.40 9.02
CA THR A 132 12.60 -5.44 8.03
C THR A 132 12.43 -4.85 6.65
N TYR A 133 13.52 -4.69 5.92
CA TYR A 133 13.55 -4.15 4.56
C TYR A 133 13.24 -5.22 3.51
N LEU A 134 12.65 -4.79 2.40
CA LEU A 134 12.55 -5.64 1.21
C LEU A 134 13.97 -6.06 0.78
N GLY A 135 14.14 -7.36 0.49
CA GLY A 135 15.45 -7.99 0.27
C GLY A 135 16.00 -8.73 1.48
N ASP A 136 15.31 -8.69 2.63
CA ASP A 136 15.61 -9.58 3.76
C ASP A 136 15.31 -11.04 3.39
N GLU A 137 16.18 -11.96 3.84
CA GLU A 137 16.06 -13.40 3.52
C GLU A 137 14.73 -14.00 4.00
N SER A 138 14.15 -13.48 5.08
CA SER A 138 12.85 -13.93 5.58
C SER A 138 11.71 -13.69 4.60
N LEU A 139 11.85 -12.75 3.66
CA LEU A 139 10.83 -12.38 2.67
C LEU A 139 10.94 -13.17 1.36
N VAL A 140 11.99 -14.00 1.19
CA VAL A 140 12.20 -14.78 -0.03
C VAL A 140 10.99 -15.61 -0.43
N PRO A 141 10.28 -16.33 0.47
CA PRO A 141 9.12 -17.12 0.06
C PRO A 141 7.99 -16.28 -0.55
N LEU A 142 7.75 -15.07 -0.04
CA LEU A 142 6.79 -14.14 -0.65
C LEU A 142 7.26 -13.67 -2.02
N MET A 143 8.55 -13.31 -2.17
CA MET A 143 9.09 -12.84 -3.44
C MET A 143 9.05 -13.93 -4.51
N GLU A 144 9.29 -15.19 -4.14
CA GLU A 144 9.14 -16.35 -5.04
C GLU A 144 7.69 -16.51 -5.50
N GLU A 145 6.70 -16.38 -4.60
CA GLU A 145 5.29 -16.47 -4.97
C GLU A 145 4.87 -15.31 -5.89
N LEU A 146 5.29 -14.09 -5.60
CA LEU A 146 5.02 -12.93 -6.44
C LEU A 146 5.66 -13.07 -7.82
N ASN A 147 6.91 -13.58 -7.87
CA ASN A 147 7.60 -13.85 -9.12
C ASN A 147 6.91 -14.95 -9.94
N ARG A 148 6.48 -16.04 -9.30
CA ARG A 148 5.73 -17.12 -9.95
C ARG A 148 4.43 -16.61 -10.59
N ARG A 149 3.80 -15.60 -9.97
CA ARG A 149 2.58 -14.97 -10.48
C ARG A 149 2.85 -13.87 -11.51
N HIS A 150 4.10 -13.52 -11.78
CA HIS A 150 4.49 -12.35 -12.58
C HIS A 150 3.82 -11.06 -12.06
N ALA A 151 3.72 -10.94 -10.74
CA ALA A 151 3.01 -9.87 -10.09
C ALA A 151 3.69 -8.51 -10.31
N VAL A 152 2.88 -7.46 -10.51
CA VAL A 152 3.35 -6.09 -10.39
C VAL A 152 3.51 -5.78 -8.90
N VAL A 153 4.69 -5.30 -8.51
CA VAL A 153 5.00 -4.90 -7.13
C VAL A 153 5.26 -3.40 -7.10
N PHE A 154 4.38 -2.68 -6.42
CA PHE A 154 4.55 -1.25 -6.15
C PHE A 154 5.21 -1.07 -4.79
N VAL A 155 6.44 -0.53 -4.75
CA VAL A 155 7.17 -0.29 -3.50
C VAL A 155 6.88 1.14 -3.03
N HIS A 156 6.28 1.24 -1.84
CA HIS A 156 5.91 2.51 -1.21
C HIS A 156 6.85 2.82 -0.04
N PRO A 157 7.31 4.06 0.12
CA PRO A 157 8.10 4.45 1.30
C PRO A 157 7.34 4.23 2.59
N SER A 158 8.09 3.98 3.68
CA SER A 158 7.57 3.86 5.03
C SER A 158 8.38 4.74 5.98
N GLU A 159 8.03 4.73 7.24
CA GLU A 159 8.83 5.42 8.25
C GLU A 159 10.18 4.70 8.42
N LEU A 160 11.26 5.46 8.50
CA LEU A 160 12.58 4.88 8.80
C LEU A 160 12.56 4.29 10.21
N PRO A 161 13.15 3.12 10.43
CA PRO A 161 13.33 2.53 11.76
C PRO A 161 14.48 3.24 12.51
N ALA A 162 14.36 4.56 12.66
CA ALA A 162 15.36 5.42 13.27
C ALA A 162 14.70 6.57 14.03
N PRO A 163 15.36 7.18 15.01
CA PRO A 163 14.84 8.37 15.68
C PRO A 163 14.56 9.49 14.70
N LEU A 164 13.42 10.15 14.88
CA LEU A 164 13.07 11.33 14.08
C LEU A 164 14.08 12.46 14.29
N VAL A 165 14.38 13.19 13.23
CA VAL A 165 15.20 14.40 13.32
C VAL A 165 14.32 15.54 13.84
N PRO A 166 14.67 16.16 15.00
CA PRO A 166 13.85 17.23 15.56
C PRO A 166 13.64 18.37 14.57
N GLY A 167 12.38 18.78 14.40
CA GLY A 167 11.99 19.89 13.53
C GLY A 167 11.90 19.56 12.04
N ILE A 168 12.18 18.32 11.63
CA ILE A 168 12.01 17.86 10.24
C ILE A 168 10.83 16.87 10.19
N PRO A 169 9.80 17.14 9.39
CA PRO A 169 8.72 16.16 9.22
C PRO A 169 9.26 14.86 8.59
N PRO A 170 8.86 13.68 9.09
CA PRO A 170 9.39 12.39 8.63
C PRO A 170 9.28 12.21 7.12
N PHE A 171 8.14 12.55 6.54
CA PHE A 171 7.89 12.34 5.11
C PHE A 171 8.80 13.16 4.18
N ALA A 172 9.37 14.28 4.65
CA ALA A 172 10.21 15.14 3.80
C ALA A 172 11.60 14.55 3.51
N ALA A 173 12.14 13.76 4.44
CA ALA A 173 13.47 13.16 4.31
C ALA A 173 13.39 11.62 4.32
N ASP A 174 12.65 11.05 5.26
CA ASP A 174 12.64 9.61 5.51
C ASP A 174 12.07 8.85 4.32
N PHE A 175 10.99 9.31 3.72
CA PHE A 175 10.37 8.63 2.57
C PHE A 175 11.28 8.57 1.35
N LEU A 176 12.10 9.59 1.10
CA LEU A 176 13.08 9.56 0.02
C LEU A 176 14.22 8.57 0.28
N LEU A 177 14.64 8.44 1.54
CA LEU A 177 15.74 7.56 1.93
C LEU A 177 15.28 6.10 2.02
N ASP A 178 14.04 5.85 2.41
CA ASP A 178 13.53 4.53 2.67
C ASP A 178 13.42 3.67 1.40
N THR A 179 12.87 4.19 0.32
CA THR A 179 12.82 3.49 -0.97
C THR A 179 14.22 3.23 -1.54
N THR A 180 15.16 4.16 -1.35
CA THR A 180 16.55 3.96 -1.74
C THR A 180 17.21 2.84 -0.94
N ARG A 181 16.97 2.77 0.36
CA ARG A 181 17.44 1.65 1.21
C ARG A 181 16.85 0.32 0.76
N ALA A 182 15.54 0.26 0.52
CA ALA A 182 14.89 -0.95 0.02
C ALA A 182 15.53 -1.43 -1.29
N ALA A 183 15.76 -0.52 -2.26
CA ALA A 183 16.41 -0.85 -3.51
C ALA A 183 17.82 -1.43 -3.33
N ILE A 184 18.61 -0.88 -2.40
CA ILE A 184 19.96 -1.40 -2.07
C ILE A 184 19.87 -2.79 -1.43
N HIS A 185 18.92 -3.01 -0.53
CA HIS A 185 18.71 -4.32 0.10
C HIS A 185 18.29 -5.40 -0.91
N MET A 186 17.41 -5.04 -1.85
CA MET A 186 16.95 -5.97 -2.90
C MET A 186 18.02 -6.29 -3.95
N ALA A 187 19.04 -5.44 -4.11
CA ALA A 187 20.11 -5.62 -5.09
C ALA A 187 21.29 -6.47 -4.57
N ARG A 188 21.24 -6.94 -3.34
CA ARG A 188 22.27 -7.83 -2.75
C ARG A 188 22.02 -9.28 -3.06
#